data_a8fed0549cf12bc680415f6c246fd118
#
_entry.id   a8fed0549cf12bc680415f6c246fd118
#
_cell.length_a   1.000
_cell.length_b   1.000
_cell.length_c   1.000
_cell.angle_alpha   90.00
_cell.angle_beta   90.00
_cell.angle_gamma   90.00
#
_symmetry.space_group_name_H-M   'P 1'
#
loop_
_entity.id
_entity.type
_entity.pdbx_description
1 polymer ?
#
loop_
_entity_poly.entity_id
_entity_poly.type
_entity_poly.pdbx_seq_one_letter_code
_entity_poly.pdbx_strand_id
1 'polypeptide(L)'
;MTRDVTAILAAKTVRTFSYGFLGIVLPLHLSDLGLGPAGVGGAVTLMLLGSAVLTWAVRRPAERYGARATLVGLAGLSVIAALLLLATREPWLVVLAAMLGNVAVGTGETGPFLTMEQVVVARAVGAERRTWILSLYNLIGYASAALGALLVGIAVGWQALFIVFLATAVLQALAYRLLPAAIAGPARSATDRALPSGPLIRRMAALFALDSFGGGFVLQSLVAYFLHTRFAVEGSTLGVAFAVAQVLTAISLVLAVPLASRFGLLPTMVVSHLVSNVVLVAIAAAPTAAIAIGLLWIRHLLSQIDVPTRQAYVMAVVEDREREAAASTTNLARTLAQAVSPAVTGWVMQAVALSAPFVLGGGLKMLYDVLLYTTFKDVELRDDAH
;
A
#
# COMPACT_ATOMS: atom_id res chain seq x y z
N MET A 1 -25.51 -8.71 -4.36
CA MET A 1 -24.25 -8.93 -3.59
C MET A 1 -24.53 -9.99 -2.55
N THR A 2 -23.64 -10.95 -2.38
CA THR A 2 -23.77 -11.96 -1.30
C THR A 2 -23.49 -11.29 0.05
N ARG A 3 -24.05 -11.86 1.14
CA ARG A 3 -23.81 -11.37 2.51
C ARG A 3 -22.32 -11.28 2.84
N ASP A 4 -21.52 -12.18 2.32
CA ASP A 4 -20.07 -12.26 2.55
C ASP A 4 -19.34 -11.08 1.93
N VAL A 5 -19.67 -10.76 0.67
CA VAL A 5 -19.10 -9.59 -0.02
C VAL A 5 -19.46 -8.30 0.70
N THR A 6 -20.71 -8.17 1.15
CA THR A 6 -21.14 -6.97 1.91
C THR A 6 -20.39 -6.82 3.22
N ALA A 7 -20.19 -7.92 3.98
CA ALA A 7 -19.42 -7.91 5.22
C ALA A 7 -17.96 -7.53 4.99
N ILE A 8 -17.33 -8.05 3.93
CA ILE A 8 -15.95 -7.68 3.55
C ILE A 8 -15.85 -6.20 3.16
N LEU A 9 -16.78 -5.70 2.33
CA LEU A 9 -16.76 -4.29 1.93
C LEU A 9 -16.99 -3.35 3.12
N ALA A 10 -17.87 -3.71 4.06
CA ALA A 10 -18.08 -2.94 5.29
C ALA A 10 -16.80 -2.93 6.17
N ALA A 11 -16.17 -4.09 6.38
CA ALA A 11 -14.91 -4.19 7.11
C ALA A 11 -13.80 -3.38 6.42
N LYS A 12 -13.69 -3.46 5.08
CA LYS A 12 -12.76 -2.66 4.27
C LYS A 12 -12.97 -1.17 4.48
N THR A 13 -14.22 -0.71 4.40
CA THR A 13 -14.59 0.71 4.56
C THR A 13 -14.09 1.26 5.89
N VAL A 14 -14.44 0.64 7.01
CA VAL A 14 -14.06 1.14 8.34
C VAL A 14 -12.57 1.05 8.61
N ARG A 15 -11.90 0.00 8.12
CA ARG A 15 -10.46 -0.15 8.26
C ARG A 15 -9.68 0.89 7.46
N THR A 16 -9.98 1.04 6.16
CA THR A 16 -9.25 1.97 5.30
C THR A 16 -9.55 3.43 5.66
N PHE A 17 -10.73 3.72 6.20
CA PHE A 17 -11.00 5.01 6.84
C PHE A 17 -9.96 5.31 7.94
N SER A 18 -9.70 4.37 8.84
CA SER A 18 -8.67 4.56 9.87
C SER A 18 -7.27 4.70 9.29
N TYR A 19 -6.93 3.93 8.26
CA TYR A 19 -5.62 4.03 7.62
C TYR A 19 -5.39 5.39 6.97
N GLY A 20 -6.45 6.05 6.49
CA GLY A 20 -6.39 7.39 5.92
C GLY A 20 -5.80 8.41 6.88
N PHE A 21 -6.23 8.43 8.15
CA PHE A 21 -5.68 9.34 9.14
C PHE A 21 -4.44 8.79 9.86
N LEU A 22 -4.36 7.49 10.17
CA LEU A 22 -3.23 6.91 10.87
C LEU A 22 -1.91 7.04 10.08
N GLY A 23 -1.95 6.90 8.75
CA GLY A 23 -0.79 7.10 7.89
C GLY A 23 -0.21 8.52 7.94
N ILE A 24 -1.00 9.52 8.32
CA ILE A 24 -0.57 10.91 8.53
C ILE A 24 -0.14 11.12 9.98
N VAL A 25 -0.96 10.66 10.91
CA VAL A 25 -0.85 10.95 12.35
C VAL A 25 0.32 10.23 13.01
N LEU A 26 0.55 8.95 12.71
CA LEU A 26 1.57 8.17 13.41
C LEU A 26 2.99 8.74 13.26
N PRO A 27 3.48 9.10 12.05
CA PRO A 27 4.82 9.69 11.94
C PRO A 27 4.93 11.03 12.65
N LEU A 28 3.88 11.86 12.65
CA LEU A 28 3.85 13.14 13.37
C LEU A 28 3.83 12.92 14.88
N HIS A 29 2.98 12.03 15.36
CA HIS A 29 2.92 11.69 16.78
C HIS A 29 4.26 11.11 17.31
N LEU A 30 4.93 10.25 16.53
CA LEU A 30 6.26 9.75 16.88
C LEU A 30 7.30 10.87 16.91
N SER A 31 7.20 11.87 16.03
CA SER A 31 8.03 13.05 16.04
C SER A 31 7.80 13.91 17.31
N ASP A 32 6.52 14.11 17.70
CA ASP A 32 6.16 14.83 18.94
C ASP A 32 6.66 14.10 20.20
N LEU A 33 6.79 12.77 20.13
CA LEU A 33 7.39 11.95 21.19
C LEU A 33 8.93 11.93 21.16
N GLY A 34 9.56 12.76 20.29
CA GLY A 34 11.00 12.98 20.25
C GLY A 34 11.78 12.11 19.27
N LEU A 35 11.12 11.32 18.39
CA LEU A 35 11.83 10.59 17.35
C LEU A 35 12.23 11.54 16.22
N GLY A 36 13.53 11.62 15.95
CA GLY A 36 14.05 12.29 14.76
C GLY A 36 13.76 11.49 13.46
N PRO A 37 14.17 12.04 12.29
CA PRO A 37 13.89 11.45 10.99
C PRO A 37 14.30 9.97 10.88
N ALA A 38 15.47 9.60 11.38
CA ALA A 38 15.94 8.19 11.38
C ALA A 38 15.06 7.29 12.25
N GLY A 39 14.59 7.78 13.42
CA GLY A 39 13.67 7.05 14.29
C GLY A 39 12.32 6.84 13.64
N VAL A 40 11.75 7.84 12.99
CA VAL A 40 10.49 7.74 12.23
C VAL A 40 10.63 6.78 11.06
N GLY A 41 11.71 6.86 10.28
CA GLY A 41 11.97 5.92 9.18
C GLY A 41 12.13 4.47 9.67
N GLY A 42 12.85 4.27 10.77
CA GLY A 42 12.97 2.97 11.44
C GLY A 42 11.62 2.42 11.92
N ALA A 43 10.78 3.26 12.52
CA ALA A 43 9.43 2.91 12.93
C ALA A 43 8.57 2.43 11.75
N VAL A 44 8.59 3.16 10.63
CA VAL A 44 7.87 2.78 9.41
C VAL A 44 8.38 1.45 8.85
N THR A 45 9.69 1.20 8.86
CA THR A 45 10.27 -0.10 8.51
C THR A 45 9.72 -1.21 9.39
N LEU A 46 9.72 -1.03 10.71
CA LEU A 46 9.18 -2.02 11.65
C LEU A 46 7.69 -2.30 11.42
N MET A 47 6.88 -1.28 11.12
CA MET A 47 5.47 -1.45 10.78
C MET A 47 5.29 -2.30 9.52
N LEU A 48 6.08 -2.07 8.47
CA LEU A 48 6.04 -2.89 7.25
C LEU A 48 6.52 -4.32 7.49
N LEU A 49 7.57 -4.51 8.25
CA LEU A 49 8.04 -5.85 8.65
C LEU A 49 6.99 -6.55 9.51
N GLY A 50 6.35 -5.86 10.45
CA GLY A 50 5.23 -6.38 11.23
C GLY A 50 4.07 -6.86 10.37
N SER A 51 3.71 -6.08 9.35
CA SER A 51 2.70 -6.46 8.35
C SER A 51 3.09 -7.72 7.57
N ALA A 52 4.36 -7.83 7.15
CA ALA A 52 4.88 -9.02 6.46
C ALA A 52 4.85 -10.26 7.37
N VAL A 53 5.30 -10.11 8.62
CA VAL A 53 5.28 -11.19 9.63
C VAL A 53 3.83 -11.63 9.91
N LEU A 54 2.90 -10.71 10.11
CA LEU A 54 1.49 -11.03 10.31
C LEU A 54 0.90 -11.75 9.08
N THR A 55 1.23 -11.31 7.87
CA THR A 55 0.78 -11.96 6.62
C THR A 55 1.28 -13.40 6.53
N TRP A 56 2.49 -13.67 6.97
CA TRP A 56 3.02 -15.03 7.05
C TRP A 56 2.38 -15.84 8.18
N ALA A 57 2.23 -15.23 9.36
CA ALA A 57 1.71 -15.89 10.56
C ALA A 57 0.26 -16.34 10.44
N VAL A 58 -0.58 -15.59 9.70
CA VAL A 58 -2.02 -15.92 9.54
C VAL A 58 -2.29 -17.14 8.67
N ARG A 59 -1.31 -17.66 7.91
CA ARG A 59 -1.51 -18.80 7.01
C ARG A 59 -2.01 -20.04 7.76
N ARG A 60 -1.30 -20.45 8.82
CA ARG A 60 -1.68 -21.61 9.64
C ARG A 60 -3.04 -21.44 10.35
N PRO A 61 -3.31 -20.33 11.04
CA PRO A 61 -4.65 -20.05 11.58
C PRO A 61 -5.75 -20.09 10.51
N ALA A 62 -5.51 -19.54 9.33
CA ALA A 62 -6.47 -19.53 8.23
C ALA A 62 -6.80 -20.95 7.71
N GLU A 63 -5.78 -21.81 7.63
CA GLU A 63 -5.97 -23.23 7.27
C GLU A 63 -6.72 -24.01 8.36
N ARG A 64 -6.41 -23.76 9.65
CA ARG A 64 -6.93 -24.54 10.78
C ARG A 64 -8.31 -24.09 11.25
N TYR A 65 -8.52 -22.76 11.32
CA TYR A 65 -9.73 -22.16 11.93
C TYR A 65 -10.61 -21.44 10.90
N GLY A 66 -10.18 -21.37 9.63
CA GLY A 66 -10.87 -20.69 8.54
C GLY A 66 -10.68 -19.15 8.52
N ALA A 67 -11.15 -18.57 7.42
CA ALA A 67 -10.95 -17.14 7.16
C ALA A 67 -11.65 -16.23 8.18
N ARG A 68 -12.89 -16.57 8.61
CA ARG A 68 -13.65 -15.79 9.59
C ARG A 68 -12.90 -15.64 10.92
N ALA A 69 -12.48 -16.76 11.52
CA ALA A 69 -11.80 -16.74 12.81
C ALA A 69 -10.48 -15.96 12.74
N THR A 70 -9.74 -16.14 11.65
CA THR A 70 -8.47 -15.43 11.41
C THR A 70 -8.68 -13.92 11.26
N LEU A 71 -9.67 -13.48 10.47
CA LEU A 71 -10.00 -12.06 10.28
C LEU A 71 -10.50 -11.42 11.58
N VAL A 72 -11.32 -12.13 12.36
CA VAL A 72 -11.75 -11.65 13.69
C VAL A 72 -10.56 -11.54 14.64
N GLY A 73 -9.64 -12.50 14.62
CA GLY A 73 -8.40 -12.45 15.43
C GLY A 73 -7.52 -11.25 15.05
N LEU A 74 -7.33 -11.00 13.75
CA LEU A 74 -6.59 -9.81 13.26
C LEU A 74 -7.27 -8.50 13.69
N ALA A 75 -8.59 -8.41 13.59
CA ALA A 75 -9.33 -7.24 14.06
C ALA A 75 -9.21 -7.08 15.59
N GLY A 76 -9.15 -8.18 16.33
CA GLY A 76 -8.83 -8.19 17.77
C GLY A 76 -7.46 -7.58 18.06
N LEU A 77 -6.44 -7.89 17.26
CA LEU A 77 -5.11 -7.24 17.35
C LEU A 77 -5.20 -5.74 17.08
N SER A 78 -6.04 -5.30 16.13
CA SER A 78 -6.26 -3.86 15.88
C SER A 78 -6.94 -3.16 17.07
N VAL A 79 -7.86 -3.84 17.78
CA VAL A 79 -8.46 -3.32 19.04
C VAL A 79 -7.39 -3.17 20.12
N ILE A 80 -6.55 -4.19 20.31
CA ILE A 80 -5.42 -4.14 21.27
C ILE A 80 -4.47 -3.01 20.91
N ALA A 81 -4.14 -2.85 19.63
CA ALA A 81 -3.31 -1.77 19.13
C ALA A 81 -3.89 -0.38 19.47
N ALA A 82 -5.18 -0.17 19.22
CA ALA A 82 -5.85 1.08 19.55
C ALA A 82 -5.84 1.38 21.05
N LEU A 83 -6.07 0.38 21.90
CA LEU A 83 -5.97 0.52 23.36
C LEU A 83 -4.54 0.86 23.81
N LEU A 84 -3.53 0.23 23.23
CA LEU A 84 -2.11 0.56 23.50
C LEU A 84 -1.78 1.99 23.10
N LEU A 85 -2.22 2.45 21.92
CA LEU A 85 -2.02 3.84 21.46
C LEU A 85 -2.66 4.86 22.41
N LEU A 86 -3.80 4.52 23.01
CA LEU A 86 -4.47 5.38 24.00
C LEU A 86 -3.76 5.37 25.36
N ALA A 87 -3.14 4.25 25.74
CA ALA A 87 -2.56 4.03 27.06
C ALA A 87 -1.09 4.46 27.19
N THR A 88 -0.34 4.62 26.06
CA THR A 88 1.09 4.86 26.11
C THR A 88 1.50 6.14 25.39
N ARG A 89 2.60 6.74 25.88
CA ARG A 89 3.36 7.80 25.18
C ARG A 89 4.80 7.36 24.92
N GLU A 90 5.12 6.11 25.20
CA GLU A 90 6.46 5.57 24.93
C GLU A 90 6.59 5.27 23.43
N PRO A 91 7.54 5.89 22.69
CA PRO A 91 7.61 5.80 21.23
C PRO A 91 7.63 4.36 20.71
N TRP A 92 8.41 3.48 21.35
CA TRP A 92 8.55 2.08 20.90
C TRP A 92 7.32 1.23 21.16
N LEU A 93 6.54 1.55 22.20
CA LEU A 93 5.24 0.91 22.41
C LEU A 93 4.20 1.40 21.40
N VAL A 94 4.27 2.66 20.97
CA VAL A 94 3.45 3.18 19.85
C VAL A 94 3.79 2.43 18.55
N VAL A 95 5.08 2.21 18.26
CA VAL A 95 5.52 1.41 17.11
C VAL A 95 5.00 -0.03 17.19
N LEU A 96 5.14 -0.69 18.36
CA LEU A 96 4.61 -2.03 18.57
C LEU A 96 3.10 -2.10 18.37
N ALA A 97 2.36 -1.12 18.89
CA ALA A 97 0.92 -1.02 18.67
C ALA A 97 0.58 -0.90 17.17
N ALA A 98 1.27 -0.04 16.44
CA ALA A 98 1.07 0.10 15.00
C ALA A 98 1.39 -1.18 14.21
N MET A 99 2.43 -1.92 14.61
CA MET A 99 2.75 -3.25 14.06
C MET A 99 1.61 -4.25 14.30
N LEU A 100 1.11 -4.35 15.53
CA LEU A 100 0.00 -5.26 15.91
C LEU A 100 -1.29 -4.89 15.16
N GLY A 101 -1.59 -3.60 15.05
CA GLY A 101 -2.76 -3.09 14.34
C GLY A 101 -2.66 -3.21 12.81
N ASN A 102 -1.52 -3.64 12.28
CA ASN A 102 -1.24 -3.70 10.83
C ASN A 102 -1.59 -2.37 10.14
N VAL A 103 -1.18 -1.25 10.72
CA VAL A 103 -1.49 0.07 10.21
C VAL A 103 -0.78 0.31 8.88
N ALA A 104 -1.53 0.71 7.85
CA ALA A 104 -0.95 1.05 6.55
C ALA A 104 -0.21 2.39 6.62
N VAL A 105 1.03 2.41 6.18
CA VAL A 105 1.91 3.59 6.15
C VAL A 105 2.08 4.18 4.74
N GLY A 106 1.49 3.53 3.74
CA GLY A 106 1.51 3.93 2.32
C GLY A 106 0.12 4.25 1.79
N THR A 107 0.05 4.72 0.54
CA THR A 107 -1.21 5.01 -0.16
C THR A 107 -1.97 3.75 -0.60
N GLY A 108 -1.34 2.59 -0.61
CA GLY A 108 -1.96 1.31 -0.90
C GLY A 108 -2.00 0.41 0.33
N GLU A 109 -3.04 -0.39 0.44
CA GLU A 109 -3.11 -1.39 1.49
C GLU A 109 -2.29 -2.63 1.11
N THR A 110 -1.52 -3.13 2.06
CA THR A 110 -0.80 -4.40 2.01
C THR A 110 -1.05 -5.16 3.30
N GLY A 111 -0.74 -6.45 3.31
CA GLY A 111 -0.76 -7.21 4.56
C GLY A 111 -1.87 -8.26 4.66
N PRO A 112 -2.08 -8.80 5.88
CA PRO A 112 -2.88 -9.99 6.10
C PRO A 112 -4.37 -9.79 5.80
N PHE A 113 -4.92 -8.63 6.09
CA PHE A 113 -6.33 -8.33 5.80
C PHE A 113 -6.60 -8.39 4.31
N LEU A 114 -5.82 -7.66 3.49
CA LEU A 114 -5.97 -7.63 2.04
C LEU A 114 -5.92 -9.05 1.46
N THR A 115 -4.90 -9.83 1.85
CA THR A 115 -4.71 -11.20 1.37
C THR A 115 -5.91 -12.10 1.70
N MET A 116 -6.39 -12.05 2.93
CA MET A 116 -7.51 -12.89 3.37
C MET A 116 -8.84 -12.46 2.77
N GLU A 117 -9.12 -11.16 2.70
CA GLU A 117 -10.36 -10.64 2.13
C GLU A 117 -10.48 -10.91 0.64
N GLN A 118 -9.39 -10.76 -0.12
CA GLN A 118 -9.38 -11.10 -1.55
C GLN A 118 -9.69 -12.58 -1.80
N VAL A 119 -9.21 -13.49 -0.95
CA VAL A 119 -9.54 -14.92 -1.03
C VAL A 119 -11.03 -15.14 -0.75
N VAL A 120 -11.59 -14.48 0.28
CA VAL A 120 -13.04 -14.60 0.58
C VAL A 120 -13.89 -14.08 -0.58
N VAL A 121 -13.56 -12.90 -1.12
CA VAL A 121 -14.26 -12.31 -2.27
C VAL A 121 -14.14 -13.23 -3.49
N ALA A 122 -12.94 -13.73 -3.81
CA ALA A 122 -12.72 -14.58 -4.97
C ALA A 122 -13.53 -15.90 -4.94
N ARG A 123 -13.85 -16.40 -3.73
CA ARG A 123 -14.68 -17.60 -3.54
C ARG A 123 -16.18 -17.30 -3.47
N ALA A 124 -16.54 -16.12 -3.00
CA ALA A 124 -17.95 -15.73 -2.86
C ALA A 124 -18.59 -15.29 -4.18
N VAL A 125 -17.78 -15.03 -5.22
CA VAL A 125 -18.24 -14.45 -6.50
C VAL A 125 -17.75 -15.29 -7.67
N GLY A 126 -18.62 -15.53 -8.65
CA GLY A 126 -18.26 -16.19 -9.92
C GLY A 126 -17.21 -15.38 -10.72
N ALA A 127 -16.47 -16.07 -11.60
CA ALA A 127 -15.35 -15.51 -12.34
C ALA A 127 -15.72 -14.22 -13.10
N GLU A 128 -16.89 -14.16 -13.71
CA GLU A 128 -17.39 -13.01 -14.49
C GLU A 128 -17.52 -11.72 -13.66
N ARG A 129 -17.90 -11.81 -12.39
CA ARG A 129 -18.12 -10.66 -11.52
C ARG A 129 -16.93 -10.35 -10.61
N ARG A 130 -15.93 -11.23 -10.56
CA ARG A 130 -14.80 -11.13 -9.64
C ARG A 130 -14.01 -9.85 -9.85
N THR A 131 -13.66 -9.52 -11.09
CA THR A 131 -12.92 -8.31 -11.46
C THR A 131 -13.67 -7.06 -11.03
N TRP A 132 -14.98 -6.99 -11.30
CA TRP A 132 -15.80 -5.85 -10.91
C TRP A 132 -15.86 -5.66 -9.38
N ILE A 133 -16.06 -6.74 -8.62
CA ILE A 133 -16.12 -6.68 -7.15
C ILE A 133 -14.75 -6.29 -6.56
N LEU A 134 -13.63 -6.79 -7.09
CA LEU A 134 -12.30 -6.40 -6.64
C LEU A 134 -11.97 -4.94 -7.01
N SER A 135 -12.46 -4.45 -8.13
CA SER A 135 -12.35 -3.02 -8.50
C SER A 135 -13.14 -2.14 -7.54
N LEU A 136 -14.38 -2.54 -7.23
CA LEU A 136 -15.22 -1.85 -6.23
C LEU A 136 -14.57 -1.87 -4.84
N TYR A 137 -13.99 -3.00 -4.43
CA TYR A 137 -13.25 -3.15 -3.18
C TYR A 137 -12.07 -2.15 -3.09
N ASN A 138 -11.31 -1.98 -4.17
CA ASN A 138 -10.22 -1.01 -4.21
C ASN A 138 -10.73 0.43 -4.20
N LEU A 139 -11.77 0.74 -4.97
CA LEU A 139 -12.38 2.07 -5.03
C LEU A 139 -12.90 2.50 -3.65
N ILE A 140 -13.63 1.61 -2.96
CA ILE A 140 -14.11 1.84 -1.59
C ILE A 140 -12.92 2.09 -0.65
N GLY A 141 -11.83 1.34 -0.81
CA GLY A 141 -10.61 1.53 -0.02
C GLY A 141 -10.05 2.95 -0.15
N TYR A 142 -9.87 3.44 -1.36
CA TYR A 142 -9.35 4.80 -1.60
C TYR A 142 -10.34 5.89 -1.15
N ALA A 143 -11.63 5.73 -1.44
CA ALA A 143 -12.66 6.68 -1.02
C ALA A 143 -12.73 6.79 0.51
N SER A 144 -12.72 5.66 1.21
CA SER A 144 -12.75 5.64 2.68
C SER A 144 -11.48 6.22 3.29
N ALA A 145 -10.30 5.94 2.70
CA ALA A 145 -9.05 6.52 3.15
C ALA A 145 -9.00 8.05 2.93
N ALA A 146 -9.60 8.54 1.84
CA ALA A 146 -9.74 9.97 1.61
C ALA A 146 -10.60 10.65 2.70
N LEU A 147 -11.74 10.05 3.05
CA LEU A 147 -12.59 10.55 4.14
C LEU A 147 -11.86 10.49 5.49
N GLY A 148 -11.11 9.42 5.74
CA GLY A 148 -10.29 9.29 6.94
C GLY A 148 -9.21 10.36 7.04
N ALA A 149 -8.54 10.67 5.94
CA ALA A 149 -7.53 11.73 5.90
C ALA A 149 -8.11 13.10 6.26
N LEU A 150 -9.32 13.43 5.80
CA LEU A 150 -10.01 14.68 6.16
C LEU A 150 -10.27 14.81 7.66
N LEU A 151 -10.43 13.69 8.38
CA LEU A 151 -10.66 13.72 9.82
C LEU A 151 -9.49 14.35 10.60
N VAL A 152 -8.27 14.29 10.06
CA VAL A 152 -7.09 14.91 10.69
C VAL A 152 -7.27 16.43 10.88
N GLY A 153 -8.00 17.07 9.96
CA GLY A 153 -8.24 18.53 10.02
C GLY A 153 -9.27 18.98 11.04
N ILE A 154 -10.14 18.09 11.50
CA ILE A 154 -11.25 18.43 12.43
C ILE A 154 -11.07 17.81 13.83
N ALA A 155 -10.14 16.87 13.98
CA ALA A 155 -9.90 16.20 15.25
C ALA A 155 -9.09 17.07 16.22
N VAL A 156 -9.52 17.10 17.47
CA VAL A 156 -8.81 17.80 18.55
C VAL A 156 -7.84 16.82 19.21
N GLY A 157 -6.59 16.81 18.70
CA GLY A 157 -5.50 15.97 19.26
C GLY A 157 -5.51 14.50 18.86
N TRP A 158 -4.38 13.83 19.11
CA TRP A 158 -4.13 12.44 18.73
C TRP A 158 -5.08 11.45 19.40
N GLN A 159 -5.44 11.71 20.66
CA GLN A 159 -6.33 10.83 21.43
C GLN A 159 -7.71 10.64 20.79
N ALA A 160 -8.29 11.72 20.23
CA ALA A 160 -9.58 11.63 19.53
C ALA A 160 -9.49 10.67 18.34
N LEU A 161 -8.41 10.75 17.56
CA LEU A 161 -8.17 9.87 16.41
C LEU A 161 -7.92 8.41 16.81
N PHE A 162 -7.24 8.18 17.94
CA PHE A 162 -7.05 6.82 18.46
C PHE A 162 -8.36 6.23 19.03
N ILE A 163 -9.27 7.04 19.58
CA ILE A 163 -10.62 6.59 19.97
C ILE A 163 -11.42 6.20 18.72
N VAL A 164 -11.35 6.99 17.65
CA VAL A 164 -11.98 6.64 16.36
C VAL A 164 -11.38 5.34 15.81
N PHE A 165 -10.06 5.15 15.90
CA PHE A 165 -9.44 3.89 15.50
C PHE A 165 -9.95 2.70 16.33
N LEU A 166 -10.12 2.85 17.64
CA LEU A 166 -10.70 1.82 18.48
C LEU A 166 -12.13 1.48 18.05
N ALA A 167 -12.98 2.49 17.83
CA ALA A 167 -14.35 2.28 17.39
C ALA A 167 -14.41 1.55 16.03
N THR A 168 -13.61 1.97 15.07
CA THR A 168 -13.55 1.34 13.74
C THR A 168 -12.98 -0.07 13.78
N ALA A 169 -11.99 -0.37 14.65
CA ALA A 169 -11.46 -1.72 14.86
C ALA A 169 -12.53 -2.67 15.44
N VAL A 170 -13.35 -2.18 16.38
CA VAL A 170 -14.51 -2.94 16.91
C VAL A 170 -15.55 -3.19 15.83
N LEU A 171 -15.93 -2.16 15.06
CA LEU A 171 -16.87 -2.30 13.94
C LEU A 171 -16.35 -3.27 12.87
N GLN A 172 -15.07 -3.24 12.58
CA GLN A 172 -14.42 -4.20 11.68
C GLN A 172 -14.53 -5.64 12.21
N ALA A 173 -14.27 -5.86 13.50
CA ALA A 173 -14.41 -7.18 14.13
C ALA A 173 -15.86 -7.68 14.06
N LEU A 174 -16.84 -6.80 14.29
CA LEU A 174 -18.27 -7.11 14.16
C LEU A 174 -18.64 -7.45 12.71
N ALA A 175 -18.15 -6.71 11.73
CA ALA A 175 -18.39 -7.01 10.32
C ALA A 175 -17.87 -8.41 9.95
N TYR A 176 -16.67 -8.80 10.39
CA TYR A 176 -16.15 -10.15 10.13
C TYR A 176 -16.92 -11.26 10.84
N ARG A 177 -17.57 -10.99 11.99
CA ARG A 177 -18.46 -11.98 12.63
C ARG A 177 -19.69 -12.34 11.79
N LEU A 178 -20.07 -11.49 10.82
CA LEU A 178 -21.17 -11.77 9.89
C LEU A 178 -20.80 -12.78 8.82
N LEU A 179 -19.50 -13.10 8.63
CA LEU A 179 -19.03 -14.10 7.68
C LEU A 179 -19.42 -15.53 8.16
N PRO A 180 -19.74 -16.45 7.23
CA PRO A 180 -19.94 -17.85 7.55
C PRO A 180 -18.69 -18.49 8.19
N ALA A 181 -18.91 -19.40 9.13
CA ALA A 181 -17.82 -20.10 9.80
C ALA A 181 -17.02 -21.04 8.87
N ALA A 182 -17.66 -21.54 7.82
CA ALA A 182 -17.13 -22.57 6.94
C ALA A 182 -16.26 -22.05 5.77
N ILE A 183 -15.90 -20.77 5.73
CA ILE A 183 -15.01 -20.25 4.68
C ILE A 183 -13.60 -20.79 4.92
N ALA A 184 -13.14 -21.71 4.05
CA ALA A 184 -11.79 -22.24 4.10
C ALA A 184 -10.74 -21.14 3.88
N GLY A 185 -9.57 -21.26 4.51
CA GLY A 185 -8.42 -20.39 4.27
C GLY A 185 -7.82 -20.56 2.85
N PRO A 186 -6.78 -19.80 2.50
CA PRO A 186 -6.09 -19.93 1.22
C PRO A 186 -5.55 -21.36 1.06
N ALA A 187 -5.66 -21.90 -0.16
CA ALA A 187 -5.07 -23.19 -0.49
C ALA A 187 -3.54 -23.11 -0.51
N ARG A 188 -2.85 -24.21 -0.21
CA ARG A 188 -1.40 -24.30 -0.37
C ARG A 188 -1.02 -24.11 -1.83
N SER A 189 -0.12 -23.18 -2.08
CA SER A 189 0.49 -23.00 -3.39
C SER A 189 1.46 -24.18 -3.64
N ALA A 190 1.29 -24.92 -4.72
CA ALA A 190 2.19 -25.99 -5.11
C ALA A 190 3.45 -25.39 -5.79
N THR A 191 4.55 -25.28 -5.06
CA THR A 191 5.76 -24.53 -5.49
C THR A 191 6.90 -25.37 -6.04
N ASP A 192 6.69 -26.65 -6.42
CA ASP A 192 7.82 -27.57 -6.72
C ASP A 192 7.94 -28.00 -8.19
N ARG A 193 7.59 -27.15 -9.17
CA ARG A 193 7.84 -27.45 -10.59
C ARG A 193 8.84 -26.49 -11.18
N ALA A 194 9.78 -27.02 -11.99
CA ALA A 194 10.67 -26.21 -12.80
C ALA A 194 9.87 -25.22 -13.66
N LEU A 195 10.22 -23.95 -13.58
CA LEU A 195 9.54 -22.87 -14.31
C LEU A 195 10.39 -22.52 -15.55
N PRO A 196 9.91 -22.82 -16.78
CA PRO A 196 10.63 -22.45 -18.01
C PRO A 196 10.93 -20.95 -18.11
N SER A 197 10.01 -20.10 -17.67
CA SER A 197 10.19 -18.63 -17.62
C SER A 197 10.94 -18.15 -16.36
N GLY A 198 11.57 -19.04 -15.59
CA GLY A 198 12.25 -18.70 -14.35
C GLY A 198 13.29 -17.58 -14.45
N PRO A 199 14.15 -17.51 -15.49
CA PRO A 199 15.07 -16.39 -15.68
C PRO A 199 14.36 -15.05 -15.92
N LEU A 200 13.27 -15.04 -16.68
CA LEU A 200 12.44 -13.88 -16.96
C LEU A 200 11.76 -13.39 -15.68
N ILE A 201 11.14 -14.31 -14.92
CA ILE A 201 10.49 -14.02 -13.64
C ILE A 201 11.49 -13.40 -12.65
N ARG A 202 12.72 -13.92 -12.56
CA ARG A 202 13.76 -13.36 -11.68
C ARG A 202 14.18 -11.95 -12.10
N ARG A 203 14.31 -11.67 -13.44
CA ARG A 203 14.61 -10.32 -13.93
C ARG A 203 13.50 -9.35 -13.59
N MET A 204 12.24 -9.72 -13.81
CA MET A 204 11.08 -8.92 -13.40
C MET A 204 11.06 -8.67 -11.89
N ALA A 205 11.29 -9.71 -11.08
CA ALA A 205 11.32 -9.59 -9.63
C ALA A 205 12.40 -8.62 -9.14
N ALA A 206 13.60 -8.67 -9.73
CA ALA A 206 14.69 -7.75 -9.41
C ALA A 206 14.37 -6.29 -9.75
N LEU A 207 13.81 -6.05 -10.95
CA LEU A 207 13.41 -4.71 -11.38
C LEU A 207 12.26 -4.17 -10.51
N PHE A 208 11.24 -4.99 -10.22
CA PHE A 208 10.12 -4.57 -9.38
C PHE A 208 10.55 -4.37 -7.91
N ALA A 209 11.58 -5.10 -7.44
CA ALA A 209 12.19 -4.83 -6.15
C ALA A 209 12.89 -3.46 -6.13
N LEU A 210 13.60 -3.09 -7.20
CA LEU A 210 14.24 -1.78 -7.34
C LEU A 210 13.19 -0.65 -7.31
N ASP A 211 12.09 -0.78 -8.08
CA ASP A 211 10.96 0.15 -8.05
C ASP A 211 10.37 0.29 -6.64
N SER A 212 10.10 -0.83 -5.99
CA SER A 212 9.49 -0.84 -4.66
C SER A 212 10.42 -0.31 -3.58
N PHE A 213 11.74 -0.54 -3.69
CA PHE A 213 12.73 0.08 -2.84
C PHE A 213 12.72 1.60 -3.01
N GLY A 214 12.75 2.11 -4.26
CA GLY A 214 12.58 3.54 -4.56
C GLY A 214 11.25 4.11 -4.05
N GLY A 215 10.16 3.33 -4.15
CA GLY A 215 8.83 3.71 -3.65
C GLY A 215 8.77 3.86 -2.13
N GLY A 216 9.52 3.08 -1.39
CA GLY A 216 9.57 3.17 0.07
C GLY A 216 10.25 4.44 0.60
N PHE A 217 11.03 5.16 -0.22
CA PHE A 217 11.55 6.48 0.13
C PHE A 217 10.47 7.55 0.27
N VAL A 218 9.32 7.36 -0.36
CA VAL A 218 8.26 8.36 -0.49
C VAL A 218 6.88 7.81 -0.09
N LEU A 219 6.86 6.96 0.92
CA LEU A 219 5.60 6.51 1.52
C LEU A 219 4.79 7.68 2.06
N GLN A 220 3.47 7.58 2.07
CA GLN A 220 2.56 8.62 2.57
C GLN A 220 2.99 9.17 3.94
N SER A 221 3.34 8.30 4.87
CA SER A 221 3.79 8.67 6.22
C SER A 221 5.06 9.53 6.21
N LEU A 222 6.05 9.19 5.36
CA LEU A 222 7.30 9.94 5.24
C LEU A 222 7.11 11.27 4.49
N VAL A 223 6.20 11.31 3.51
CA VAL A 223 5.82 12.55 2.82
C VAL A 223 5.07 13.48 3.77
N ALA A 224 4.17 12.97 4.61
CA ALA A 224 3.48 13.75 5.64
C ALA A 224 4.47 14.35 6.62
N TYR A 225 5.41 13.53 7.11
CA TYR A 225 6.51 13.98 7.97
C TYR A 225 7.35 15.10 7.31
N PHE A 226 7.75 14.91 6.03
CA PHE A 226 8.50 15.90 5.27
C PHE A 226 7.75 17.23 5.14
N LEU A 227 6.47 17.20 4.73
CA LEU A 227 5.67 18.41 4.56
C LEU A 227 5.51 19.17 5.87
N HIS A 228 5.26 18.46 6.96
CA HIS A 228 5.15 19.04 8.30
C HIS A 228 6.48 19.67 8.75
N THR A 229 7.57 18.89 8.67
CA THR A 229 8.88 19.33 9.21
C THR A 229 9.51 20.44 8.38
N ARG A 230 9.39 20.40 7.03
CA ARG A 230 10.03 21.39 6.15
C ARG A 230 9.23 22.68 6.03
N PHE A 231 7.91 22.57 5.94
CA PHE A 231 7.03 23.70 5.62
C PHE A 231 6.06 24.07 6.75
N ALA A 232 6.15 23.41 7.90
CA ALA A 232 5.21 23.57 9.02
C ALA A 232 3.74 23.38 8.62
N VAL A 233 3.47 22.46 7.67
CA VAL A 233 2.11 22.19 7.20
C VAL A 233 1.30 21.61 8.35
N GLU A 234 0.18 22.23 8.67
CA GLU A 234 -0.73 21.79 9.72
C GLU A 234 -1.49 20.51 9.34
N GLY A 235 -1.99 19.79 10.36
CA GLY A 235 -2.75 18.55 10.17
C GLY A 235 -3.96 18.71 9.26
N SER A 236 -4.68 19.81 9.34
CA SER A 236 -5.83 20.16 8.48
C SER A 236 -5.46 20.18 6.99
N THR A 237 -4.37 20.85 6.66
CA THR A 237 -3.86 20.94 5.28
C THR A 237 -3.31 19.59 4.81
N LEU A 238 -2.61 18.84 5.66
CA LEU A 238 -2.16 17.47 5.36
C LEU A 238 -3.36 16.56 5.08
N GLY A 239 -4.40 16.65 5.90
CA GLY A 239 -5.63 15.87 5.71
C GLY A 239 -6.24 16.09 4.33
N VAL A 240 -6.41 17.36 3.93
CA VAL A 240 -6.91 17.72 2.59
C VAL A 240 -5.94 17.25 1.50
N ALA A 241 -4.64 17.50 1.65
CA ALA A 241 -3.64 17.14 0.66
C ALA A 241 -3.66 15.63 0.36
N PHE A 242 -3.73 14.78 1.37
CA PHE A 242 -3.79 13.33 1.20
C PHE A 242 -5.18 12.83 0.81
N ALA A 243 -6.26 13.46 1.23
CA ALA A 243 -7.59 13.13 0.74
C ALA A 243 -7.69 13.32 -0.79
N VAL A 244 -7.24 14.46 -1.29
CA VAL A 244 -7.18 14.71 -2.75
C VAL A 244 -6.24 13.71 -3.43
N ALA A 245 -5.07 13.42 -2.84
CA ALA A 245 -4.14 12.43 -3.38
C ALA A 245 -4.78 11.04 -3.52
N GLN A 246 -5.59 10.59 -2.55
CA GLN A 246 -6.32 9.31 -2.63
C GLN A 246 -7.34 9.29 -3.76
N VAL A 247 -8.09 10.40 -3.94
CA VAL A 247 -9.03 10.53 -5.06
C VAL A 247 -8.30 10.49 -6.40
N LEU A 248 -7.20 11.24 -6.54
CA LEU A 248 -6.40 11.25 -7.76
C LEU A 248 -5.76 9.88 -8.04
N THR A 249 -5.36 9.15 -7.00
CA THR A 249 -4.91 7.75 -7.09
C THR A 249 -6.00 6.83 -7.67
N ALA A 250 -7.24 6.97 -7.20
CA ALA A 250 -8.37 6.20 -7.74
C ALA A 250 -8.64 6.54 -9.21
N ILE A 251 -8.58 7.81 -9.58
CA ILE A 251 -8.70 8.27 -10.99
C ILE A 251 -7.56 7.69 -11.83
N SER A 252 -6.33 7.72 -11.34
CA SER A 252 -5.13 7.18 -11.99
C SER A 252 -5.30 5.70 -12.38
N LEU A 253 -5.87 4.89 -11.48
CA LEU A 253 -6.15 3.46 -11.76
C LEU A 253 -7.17 3.28 -12.91
N VAL A 254 -8.19 4.12 -12.97
CA VAL A 254 -9.21 4.07 -14.04
C VAL A 254 -8.61 4.47 -15.38
N LEU A 255 -7.72 5.46 -15.41
CA LEU A 255 -7.05 5.92 -16.62
C LEU A 255 -6.09 4.88 -17.24
N ALA A 256 -5.65 3.89 -16.46
CA ALA A 256 -4.73 2.86 -16.95
C ALA A 256 -5.30 2.06 -18.13
N VAL A 257 -6.59 1.69 -18.07
CA VAL A 257 -7.22 0.85 -19.10
C VAL A 257 -7.26 1.52 -20.47
N PRO A 258 -7.83 2.73 -20.65
CA PRO A 258 -7.86 3.38 -21.97
C PRO A 258 -6.47 3.77 -22.48
N LEU A 259 -5.51 4.06 -21.60
CA LEU A 259 -4.15 4.35 -22.01
C LEU A 259 -3.44 3.09 -22.50
N ALA A 260 -3.57 1.98 -21.78
CA ALA A 260 -2.97 0.70 -22.17
C ALA A 260 -3.55 0.15 -23.47
N SER A 261 -4.87 0.29 -23.71
CA SER A 261 -5.50 -0.14 -24.95
C SER A 261 -5.03 0.71 -26.17
N ARG A 262 -4.67 1.98 -25.95
CA ARG A 262 -4.22 2.88 -27.03
C ARG A 262 -2.73 2.79 -27.33
N PHE A 263 -1.90 2.68 -26.29
CA PHE A 263 -0.45 2.79 -26.41
C PHE A 263 0.30 1.48 -26.11
N GLY A 264 -0.40 0.44 -25.67
CA GLY A 264 0.17 -0.84 -25.22
C GLY A 264 0.55 -0.81 -23.75
N LEU A 265 0.74 -2.01 -23.17
CA LEU A 265 1.01 -2.17 -21.72
C LEU A 265 2.35 -1.58 -21.30
N LEU A 266 3.45 -1.96 -21.98
CA LEU A 266 4.80 -1.54 -21.62
C LEU A 266 5.04 -0.04 -21.77
N PRO A 267 4.70 0.61 -22.91
CA PRO A 267 4.86 2.05 -23.06
C PRO A 267 4.01 2.84 -22.05
N THR A 268 2.76 2.43 -21.83
CA THR A 268 1.88 3.09 -20.85
C THR A 268 2.47 3.04 -19.44
N MET A 269 2.94 1.86 -19.02
CA MET A 269 3.56 1.64 -17.71
C MET A 269 4.80 2.53 -17.54
N VAL A 270 5.74 2.47 -18.50
CA VAL A 270 7.03 3.18 -18.40
C VAL A 270 6.86 4.69 -18.49
N VAL A 271 6.10 5.21 -19.46
CA VAL A 271 5.98 6.66 -19.68
C VAL A 271 5.23 7.33 -18.54
N SER A 272 4.09 6.78 -18.11
CA SER A 272 3.33 7.37 -16.99
C SER A 272 4.14 7.39 -15.69
N HIS A 273 4.87 6.30 -15.42
CA HIS A 273 5.71 6.17 -14.24
C HIS A 273 6.93 7.11 -14.30
N LEU A 274 7.61 7.20 -15.42
CA LEU A 274 8.76 8.09 -15.62
C LEU A 274 8.37 9.57 -15.41
N VAL A 275 7.27 10.03 -16.02
CA VAL A 275 6.77 11.39 -15.82
C VAL A 275 6.41 11.64 -14.36
N SER A 276 5.73 10.69 -13.70
CA SER A 276 5.43 10.73 -12.27
C SER A 276 6.69 10.86 -11.40
N ASN A 277 7.79 10.19 -11.78
CA ASN A 277 9.05 10.22 -11.03
C ASN A 277 9.84 11.52 -11.27
N VAL A 278 9.75 12.13 -12.44
CA VAL A 278 10.27 13.48 -12.69
C VAL A 278 9.56 14.50 -11.78
N VAL A 279 8.22 14.42 -11.71
CA VAL A 279 7.43 15.26 -10.81
C VAL A 279 7.81 14.99 -9.34
N LEU A 280 8.07 13.73 -8.98
CA LEU A 280 8.52 13.36 -7.63
C LEU A 280 9.85 14.05 -7.27
N VAL A 281 10.83 14.05 -8.17
CA VAL A 281 12.10 14.75 -7.97
C VAL A 281 11.88 16.26 -7.83
N ALA A 282 10.96 16.84 -8.60
CA ALA A 282 10.65 18.27 -8.52
C ALA A 282 10.10 18.69 -7.14
N ILE A 283 9.46 17.78 -6.38
CA ILE A 283 9.01 18.06 -4.99
C ILE A 283 10.20 18.44 -4.10
N ALA A 284 11.38 17.83 -4.31
CA ALA A 284 12.58 18.14 -3.52
C ALA A 284 12.99 19.61 -3.63
N ALA A 285 12.76 20.22 -4.78
CA ALA A 285 13.12 21.61 -5.08
C ALA A 285 11.96 22.61 -4.84
N ALA A 286 10.80 22.15 -4.36
CA ALA A 286 9.64 23.00 -4.13
C ALA A 286 9.96 24.12 -3.12
N PRO A 287 9.74 25.40 -3.48
CA PRO A 287 10.03 26.52 -2.58
C PRO A 287 8.95 26.75 -1.53
N THR A 288 7.72 26.28 -1.76
CA THR A 288 6.57 26.45 -0.86
C THR A 288 5.78 25.15 -0.68
N ALA A 289 5.03 25.05 0.42
CA ALA A 289 4.11 23.95 0.68
C ALA A 289 3.07 23.78 -0.43
N ALA A 290 2.52 24.87 -0.94
CA ALA A 290 1.50 24.82 -2.00
C ALA A 290 2.04 24.18 -3.28
N ILE A 291 3.26 24.53 -3.69
CA ILE A 291 3.91 23.93 -4.86
C ILE A 291 4.22 22.45 -4.60
N ALA A 292 4.75 22.09 -3.42
CA ALA A 292 5.03 20.73 -3.05
C ALA A 292 3.76 19.84 -3.07
N ILE A 293 2.65 20.34 -2.53
CA ILE A 293 1.35 19.66 -2.53
C ILE A 293 0.77 19.56 -3.95
N GLY A 294 0.85 20.61 -4.75
CA GLY A 294 0.42 20.60 -6.15
C GLY A 294 1.17 19.54 -6.98
N LEU A 295 2.50 19.49 -6.83
CA LEU A 295 3.33 18.44 -7.47
C LEU A 295 2.98 17.05 -6.95
N LEU A 296 2.71 16.89 -5.64
CA LEU A 296 2.26 15.64 -5.07
C LEU A 296 0.95 15.16 -5.70
N TRP A 297 -0.01 16.04 -5.95
CA TRP A 297 -1.26 15.73 -6.62
C TRP A 297 -1.07 15.29 -8.07
N ILE A 298 -0.26 16.03 -8.85
CA ILE A 298 0.09 15.66 -10.23
C ILE A 298 0.74 14.26 -10.23
N ARG A 299 1.66 14.02 -9.31
CA ARG A 299 2.29 12.72 -9.16
C ARG A 299 1.28 11.62 -8.90
N HIS A 300 0.34 11.81 -7.96
CA HIS A 300 -0.67 10.79 -7.63
C HIS A 300 -1.62 10.48 -8.79
N LEU A 301 -1.93 11.47 -9.62
CA LEU A 301 -2.73 11.27 -10.84
C LEU A 301 -2.03 10.35 -11.86
N LEU A 302 -0.70 10.34 -11.89
CA LEU A 302 0.09 9.58 -12.87
C LEU A 302 0.64 8.25 -12.32
N SER A 303 0.90 8.18 -11.01
CA SER A 303 1.73 7.15 -10.40
C SER A 303 1.09 5.78 -10.27
N GLN A 304 -0.23 5.64 -10.42
CA GLN A 304 -0.91 4.35 -10.25
C GLN A 304 -1.37 3.74 -11.57
N ILE A 305 -1.12 4.42 -12.70
CA ILE A 305 -1.38 3.87 -14.04
C ILE A 305 -0.52 2.61 -14.29
N ASP A 306 0.70 2.58 -13.74
CA ASP A 306 1.62 1.47 -13.87
C ASP A 306 1.15 0.18 -13.15
N VAL A 307 0.32 0.27 -12.11
CA VAL A 307 -0.04 -0.88 -11.28
C VAL A 307 -0.84 -1.93 -12.05
N PRO A 308 -2.01 -1.62 -12.65
CA PRO A 308 -2.76 -2.60 -13.42
C PRO A 308 -2.04 -2.99 -14.71
N THR A 309 -1.35 -2.07 -15.37
CA THR A 309 -0.59 -2.37 -16.60
C THR A 309 0.56 -3.33 -16.32
N ARG A 310 1.28 -3.16 -15.21
CA ARG A 310 2.33 -4.09 -14.76
C ARG A 310 1.78 -5.47 -14.44
N GLN A 311 0.66 -5.54 -13.72
CA GLN A 311 0.02 -6.82 -13.41
C GLN A 311 -0.40 -7.55 -14.68
N ALA A 312 -1.03 -6.85 -15.61
CA ALA A 312 -1.39 -7.40 -16.92
C ALA A 312 -0.17 -7.86 -17.72
N TYR A 313 0.90 -7.04 -17.71
CA TYR A 313 2.15 -7.36 -18.42
C TYR A 313 2.80 -8.64 -17.89
N VAL A 314 2.90 -8.81 -16.56
CA VAL A 314 3.43 -10.04 -15.94
C VAL A 314 2.66 -11.27 -16.40
N MET A 315 1.31 -11.16 -16.47
CA MET A 315 0.46 -12.28 -16.92
C MET A 315 0.60 -12.57 -18.42
N ALA A 316 0.91 -11.55 -19.23
CA ALA A 316 1.03 -11.68 -20.68
C ALA A 316 2.39 -12.25 -21.15
N VAL A 317 3.44 -12.17 -20.33
CA VAL A 317 4.81 -12.63 -20.71
C VAL A 317 5.17 -14.02 -20.19
N VAL A 318 4.35 -14.62 -19.29
CA VAL A 318 4.58 -15.96 -18.74
C VAL A 318 3.52 -16.95 -19.18
N GLU A 319 3.83 -18.26 -19.12
CA GLU A 319 2.82 -19.31 -19.40
C GLU A 319 1.74 -19.33 -18.30
N ASP A 320 0.51 -19.76 -18.66
CA ASP A 320 -0.63 -19.83 -17.73
C ASP A 320 -0.30 -20.56 -16.44
N ARG A 321 0.40 -21.68 -16.54
CA ARG A 321 0.83 -22.49 -15.39
C ARG A 321 1.84 -21.80 -14.49
N GLU A 322 2.50 -20.74 -14.96
CA GLU A 322 3.55 -19.99 -14.23
C GLU A 322 3.04 -18.67 -13.63
N ARG A 323 1.83 -18.22 -14.01
CA ARG A 323 1.26 -16.93 -13.59
C ARG A 323 1.23 -16.75 -12.07
N GLU A 324 0.84 -17.80 -11.33
CA GLU A 324 0.81 -17.75 -9.87
C GLU A 324 2.22 -17.60 -9.27
N ALA A 325 3.18 -18.37 -9.78
CA ALA A 325 4.58 -18.29 -9.33
C ALA A 325 5.22 -16.94 -9.66
N ALA A 326 4.95 -16.39 -10.86
CA ALA A 326 5.43 -15.09 -11.29
C ALA A 326 4.87 -13.97 -10.40
N ALA A 327 3.55 -13.97 -10.15
CA ALA A 327 2.90 -12.99 -9.28
C ALA A 327 3.42 -13.09 -7.84
N SER A 328 3.55 -14.29 -7.29
CA SER A 328 4.02 -14.52 -5.93
C SER A 328 5.48 -14.06 -5.77
N THR A 329 6.37 -14.46 -6.69
CA THR A 329 7.80 -14.13 -6.64
C THR A 329 8.04 -12.62 -6.76
N THR A 330 7.37 -11.98 -7.73
CA THR A 330 7.51 -10.53 -7.95
C THR A 330 6.94 -9.73 -6.79
N ASN A 331 5.79 -10.13 -6.21
CA ASN A 331 5.21 -9.46 -5.05
C ASN A 331 6.06 -9.63 -3.78
N LEU A 332 6.63 -10.82 -3.56
CA LEU A 332 7.53 -11.03 -2.41
C LEU A 332 8.76 -10.14 -2.50
N ALA A 333 9.42 -10.10 -3.67
CA ALA A 333 10.60 -9.26 -3.91
C ALA A 333 10.28 -7.78 -3.66
N ARG A 334 9.14 -7.29 -4.15
CA ARG A 334 8.66 -5.92 -3.92
C ARG A 334 8.43 -5.62 -2.45
N THR A 335 7.74 -6.51 -1.74
CA THR A 335 7.41 -6.30 -0.32
C THR A 335 8.67 -6.24 0.54
N LEU A 336 9.63 -7.15 0.32
CA LEU A 336 10.89 -7.16 1.07
C LEU A 336 11.73 -5.92 0.79
N ALA A 337 11.84 -5.50 -0.48
CA ALA A 337 12.58 -4.30 -0.86
C ALA A 337 11.94 -3.03 -0.27
N GLN A 338 10.62 -2.92 -0.31
CA GLN A 338 9.90 -1.77 0.25
C GLN A 338 10.02 -1.70 1.78
N ALA A 339 10.06 -2.84 2.47
CA ALA A 339 10.12 -2.86 3.93
C ALA A 339 11.42 -2.26 4.50
N VAL A 340 12.52 -2.36 3.77
CA VAL A 340 13.84 -1.86 4.21
C VAL A 340 14.03 -0.36 3.94
N SER A 341 13.46 0.14 2.86
CA SER A 341 13.75 1.50 2.37
C SER A 341 13.36 2.65 3.32
N PRO A 342 12.32 2.60 4.17
CA PRO A 342 12.00 3.71 5.07
C PRO A 342 13.08 3.99 6.12
N ALA A 343 13.78 2.96 6.62
CA ALA A 343 14.91 3.15 7.52
C ALA A 343 16.05 3.91 6.82
N VAL A 344 16.36 3.54 5.57
CA VAL A 344 17.32 4.26 4.74
C VAL A 344 16.85 5.70 4.49
N THR A 345 15.56 5.88 4.21
CA THR A 345 14.94 7.21 4.02
C THR A 345 15.12 8.11 5.23
N GLY A 346 14.77 7.60 6.41
CA GLY A 346 14.92 8.38 7.66
C GLY A 346 16.39 8.74 7.95
N TRP A 347 17.31 7.82 7.69
CA TRP A 347 18.73 8.09 7.80
C TRP A 347 19.20 9.16 6.80
N VAL A 348 18.78 9.06 5.54
CA VAL A 348 19.11 10.06 4.49
C VAL A 348 18.50 11.43 4.83
N MET A 349 17.27 11.48 5.33
CA MET A 349 16.65 12.73 5.80
C MET A 349 17.47 13.41 6.92
N GLN A 350 18.03 12.62 7.81
CA GLN A 350 18.81 13.11 8.95
C GLN A 350 20.25 13.48 8.57
N ALA A 351 20.92 12.65 7.74
CA ALA A 351 22.35 12.79 7.46
C ALA A 351 22.66 13.69 6.27
N VAL A 352 21.72 13.83 5.31
CA VAL A 352 21.93 14.56 4.05
C VAL A 352 21.02 15.77 3.96
N ALA A 353 19.73 15.56 3.76
CA ALA A 353 18.70 16.60 3.72
C ALA A 353 17.30 15.98 3.78
N LEU A 354 16.33 16.70 4.37
CA LEU A 354 14.93 16.29 4.42
C LEU A 354 14.33 15.97 3.04
N SER A 355 14.78 16.66 1.98
CA SER A 355 14.30 16.47 0.60
C SER A 355 15.07 15.43 -0.19
N ALA A 356 16.23 14.96 0.29
CA ALA A 356 17.07 14.00 -0.45
C ALA A 356 16.35 12.69 -0.84
N PRO A 357 15.44 12.13 -0.02
CA PRO A 357 14.68 10.93 -0.39
C PRO A 357 13.87 11.08 -1.68
N PHE A 358 13.34 12.25 -1.99
CA PHE A 358 12.59 12.49 -3.23
C PHE A 358 13.49 12.36 -4.46
N VAL A 359 14.73 12.85 -4.37
CA VAL A 359 15.73 12.73 -5.45
C VAL A 359 16.20 11.28 -5.58
N LEU A 360 16.55 10.64 -4.48
CA LEU A 360 17.03 9.25 -4.48
C LEU A 360 15.93 8.28 -4.91
N GLY A 361 14.74 8.37 -4.31
CA GLY A 361 13.61 7.53 -4.65
C GLY A 361 13.17 7.73 -6.10
N GLY A 362 13.03 8.99 -6.55
CA GLY A 362 12.71 9.32 -7.93
C GLY A 362 13.78 8.83 -8.91
N GLY A 363 15.06 9.03 -8.61
CA GLY A 363 16.18 8.57 -9.42
C GLY A 363 16.22 7.04 -9.57
N LEU A 364 16.04 6.29 -8.47
CA LEU A 364 15.96 4.83 -8.50
C LEU A 364 14.77 4.33 -9.34
N LYS A 365 13.63 5.00 -9.25
CA LYS A 365 12.42 4.67 -10.02
C LYS A 365 12.59 5.01 -11.51
N MET A 366 13.21 6.13 -11.85
CA MET A 366 13.56 6.45 -13.24
C MET A 366 14.57 5.45 -13.82
N LEU A 367 15.57 5.03 -13.03
CA LEU A 367 16.49 3.96 -13.43
C LEU A 367 15.73 2.66 -13.71
N TYR A 368 14.80 2.29 -12.82
CA TYR A 368 13.92 1.15 -13.05
C TYR A 368 13.15 1.28 -14.37
N ASP A 369 12.55 2.43 -14.66
CA ASP A 369 11.78 2.65 -15.89
C ASP A 369 12.62 2.44 -17.15
N VAL A 370 13.84 2.98 -17.16
CA VAL A 370 14.78 2.81 -18.28
C VAL A 370 15.22 1.35 -18.42
N LEU A 371 15.59 0.70 -17.31
CA LEU A 371 16.00 -0.71 -17.32
C LEU A 371 14.86 -1.62 -17.75
N LEU A 372 13.63 -1.35 -17.28
CA LEU A 372 12.45 -2.11 -17.67
C LEU A 372 12.20 -2.00 -19.16
N TYR A 373 12.17 -0.79 -19.70
CA TYR A 373 11.96 -0.58 -21.13
C TYR A 373 13.02 -1.27 -21.98
N THR A 374 14.31 -1.05 -21.67
CA THR A 374 15.42 -1.63 -22.46
C THR A 374 15.48 -3.14 -22.39
N THR A 375 15.05 -3.74 -21.25
CA THR A 375 15.08 -5.20 -21.05
C THR A 375 13.90 -5.90 -21.74
N PHE A 376 12.74 -5.23 -21.81
CA PHE A 376 11.48 -5.88 -22.16
C PHE A 376 10.82 -5.36 -23.44
N LYS A 377 11.36 -4.34 -24.13
CA LYS A 377 10.78 -3.79 -25.38
C LYS A 377 10.69 -4.81 -26.52
N ASP A 378 11.58 -5.80 -26.53
CA ASP A 378 11.67 -6.81 -27.59
C ASP A 378 11.07 -8.18 -27.13
N VAL A 379 10.44 -8.23 -25.95
CA VAL A 379 9.78 -9.44 -25.44
C VAL A 379 8.38 -9.53 -26.05
N GLU A 380 8.12 -10.60 -26.80
CA GLU A 380 6.79 -10.86 -27.35
C GLU A 380 5.79 -11.16 -26.25
N LEU A 381 4.64 -10.49 -26.32
CA LEU A 381 3.50 -10.82 -25.46
C LEU A 381 2.87 -12.11 -26.00
N ARG A 382 2.63 -13.05 -25.12
CA ARG A 382 1.89 -14.28 -25.47
C ARG A 382 0.42 -13.90 -25.58
N ASP A 383 -0.07 -13.74 -26.81
CA ASP A 383 -1.48 -13.50 -27.12
C ASP A 383 -2.28 -14.80 -26.92
N ASP A 384 -2.73 -15.05 -25.69
CA ASP A 384 -3.81 -15.96 -25.37
C ASP A 384 -5.00 -15.20 -24.75
N ALA A 385 -5.21 -13.97 -25.21
CA ALA A 385 -6.36 -13.15 -24.78
C ALA A 385 -7.30 -12.92 -25.98
N HIS A 386 -8.03 -13.97 -26.32
CA HIS A 386 -9.34 -13.84 -26.99
C HIS A 386 -10.46 -14.14 -26.01
#